data_373445e2343fae76ae0bda9824648265
#
_entry.id   373445e2343fae76ae0bda9824648265
#
_cell.length_a   1.000
_cell.length_b   1.000
_cell.length_c   1.000
_cell.angle_alpha   90.00
_cell.angle_beta   90.00
_cell.angle_gamma   90.00
#
_symmetry.space_group_name_H-M   'P 1'
#
loop_
_entity.id
_entity.type
_entity.pdbx_description
1 polymer ?
#
loop_
_entity_poly.entity_id
_entity_poly.type
_entity_poly.pdbx_seq_one_letter_code
_entity_poly.pdbx_strand_id
1 'polypeptide(L)'
;MTTIDFNHEWKMRLLNRFINYVKIYSTSDPESETTPSTPQQWEMAKYLFEELKTLGLSDVSMDEKGYIYAYVPSNLENDDEPVVGFIAHYDSSPDFNGKNVNPQIWEDYNGEDLLLNKETGFTLSPSKFESLKKYVGQTLITTDGTSLLSADDKAGLAEIVTAAEYLLAHPE
;
A
#
# COMPACT_ATOMS: atom_id res chain seq x y z
N MET A 1 24.18 -7.16 14.01
CA MET A 1 22.89 -6.90 13.34
C MET A 1 23.22 -6.61 11.89
N THR A 2 22.91 -7.51 10.98
CA THR A 2 23.10 -7.30 9.55
C THR A 2 22.06 -6.29 9.11
N THR A 3 22.48 -5.13 8.64
CA THR A 3 21.56 -4.12 8.10
C THR A 3 21.04 -4.69 6.78
N ILE A 4 19.73 -4.86 6.66
CA ILE A 4 19.10 -5.23 5.38
C ILE A 4 19.38 -4.08 4.41
N ASP A 5 20.15 -4.34 3.35
CA ASP A 5 20.37 -3.36 2.29
C ASP A 5 19.16 -3.39 1.35
N PHE A 6 18.18 -2.56 1.65
CA PHE A 6 17.01 -2.36 0.82
C PHE A 6 17.42 -1.51 -0.39
N ASN A 7 18.02 -2.16 -1.37
CA ASN A 7 18.61 -1.54 -2.55
C ASN A 7 17.55 -0.86 -3.45
N HIS A 8 18.03 -0.19 -4.51
CA HIS A 8 17.16 0.52 -5.45
C HIS A 8 16.08 -0.37 -6.07
N GLU A 9 16.38 -1.62 -6.39
CA GLU A 9 15.42 -2.56 -6.98
C GLU A 9 14.23 -2.80 -6.05
N TRP A 10 14.46 -3.08 -4.77
CA TRP A 10 13.41 -3.31 -3.79
C TRP A 10 12.57 -2.07 -3.52
N LYS A 11 13.20 -0.88 -3.51
CA LYS A 11 12.48 0.39 -3.43
C LYS A 11 11.53 0.58 -4.62
N MET A 12 11.97 0.22 -5.83
CA MET A 12 11.13 0.31 -7.02
C MET A 12 10.01 -0.74 -7.02
N ARG A 13 10.26 -1.96 -6.51
CA ARG A 13 9.20 -2.98 -6.33
C ARG A 13 8.11 -2.46 -5.38
N LEU A 14 8.49 -1.94 -4.22
CA LEU A 14 7.58 -1.33 -3.26
C LEU A 14 6.77 -0.19 -3.88
N LEU A 15 7.45 0.76 -4.54
CA LEU A 15 6.81 1.89 -5.19
C LEU A 15 5.79 1.44 -6.24
N ASN A 16 6.18 0.54 -7.15
CA ASN A 16 5.30 0.05 -8.21
C ASN A 16 4.08 -0.70 -7.63
N ARG A 17 4.28 -1.51 -6.59
CA ARG A 17 3.21 -2.20 -5.88
C ARG A 17 2.22 -1.22 -5.28
N PHE A 18 2.71 -0.23 -4.53
CA PHE A 18 1.87 0.82 -3.96
C PHE A 18 1.07 1.58 -5.03
N ILE A 19 1.74 2.02 -6.11
CA ILE A 19 1.09 2.71 -7.24
C ILE A 19 0.01 1.85 -7.91
N ASN A 20 0.21 0.53 -8.01
CA ASN A 20 -0.81 -0.37 -8.53
C ASN A 20 -2.00 -0.51 -7.56
N TYR A 21 -1.73 -0.66 -6.27
CA TYR A 21 -2.79 -0.82 -5.26
C TYR A 21 -3.70 0.41 -5.16
N VAL A 22 -3.12 1.62 -5.16
CA VAL A 22 -3.93 2.84 -5.03
C VAL A 22 -4.84 3.09 -6.24
N LYS A 23 -4.51 2.54 -7.41
CA LYS A 23 -5.35 2.64 -8.61
C LYS A 23 -6.57 1.72 -8.60
N ILE A 24 -6.56 0.66 -7.79
CA ILE A 24 -7.70 -0.24 -7.66
C ILE A 24 -8.73 0.39 -6.74
N TYR A 25 -9.93 0.61 -7.27
CA TYR A 25 -11.03 1.19 -6.50
C TYR A 25 -11.56 0.20 -5.47
N SER A 26 -11.51 0.56 -4.20
CA SER A 26 -11.90 -0.31 -3.07
C SER A 26 -12.52 0.46 -1.90
N THR A 27 -13.21 1.57 -2.19
CA THR A 27 -13.83 2.39 -1.15
C THR A 27 -14.91 1.61 -0.39
N SER A 28 -14.86 1.69 0.93
CA SER A 28 -15.84 1.12 1.85
C SER A 28 -17.13 1.93 1.91
N ASP A 29 -18.16 1.33 2.52
CA ASP A 29 -19.45 1.97 2.80
C ASP A 29 -19.81 1.73 4.26
N PRO A 30 -19.82 2.76 5.12
CA PRO A 30 -20.13 2.63 6.54
C PRO A 30 -21.60 2.30 6.81
N GLU A 31 -22.49 2.53 5.86
CA GLU A 31 -23.94 2.21 5.99
C GLU A 31 -24.26 0.78 5.53
N SER A 32 -23.29 0.04 5.01
CA SER A 32 -23.49 -1.34 4.54
C SER A 32 -23.53 -2.33 5.71
N GLU A 33 -24.45 -3.28 5.63
CA GLU A 33 -24.56 -4.41 6.56
C GLU A 33 -23.76 -5.64 6.10
N THR A 34 -23.02 -5.55 4.97
CA THR A 34 -22.24 -6.67 4.41
C THR A 34 -20.76 -6.55 4.68
N THR A 35 -20.05 -7.67 4.59
CA THR A 35 -18.59 -7.73 4.63
C THR A 35 -18.09 -8.56 3.44
N PRO A 36 -17.31 -7.99 2.51
CA PRO A 36 -16.94 -6.57 2.42
C PRO A 36 -18.13 -5.64 2.26
N SER A 37 -17.99 -4.39 2.69
CA SER A 37 -19.06 -3.39 2.68
C SER A 37 -19.47 -2.94 1.29
N THR A 38 -18.59 -3.16 0.29
CA THR A 38 -18.85 -2.80 -1.11
C THR A 38 -18.34 -3.87 -2.08
N PRO A 39 -19.01 -4.06 -3.23
CA PRO A 39 -18.58 -5.04 -4.24
C PRO A 39 -17.20 -4.77 -4.84
N GLN A 40 -16.78 -3.49 -4.94
CA GLN A 40 -15.48 -3.12 -5.51
C GLN A 40 -14.30 -3.55 -4.64
N GLN A 41 -14.50 -3.79 -3.35
CA GLN A 41 -13.45 -4.32 -2.49
C GLN A 41 -13.01 -5.74 -2.93
N TRP A 42 -13.91 -6.51 -3.55
CA TRP A 42 -13.57 -7.81 -4.10
C TRP A 42 -12.56 -7.75 -5.25
N GLU A 43 -12.50 -6.65 -6.00
CA GLU A 43 -11.50 -6.48 -7.06
C GLU A 43 -10.10 -6.40 -6.46
N MET A 44 -9.95 -5.64 -5.38
CA MET A 44 -8.68 -5.55 -4.66
C MET A 44 -8.32 -6.87 -3.98
N ALA A 45 -9.31 -7.54 -3.34
CA ALA A 45 -9.10 -8.84 -2.71
C ALA A 45 -8.60 -9.90 -3.71
N LYS A 46 -9.22 -9.99 -4.87
CA LYS A 46 -8.79 -10.92 -5.94
C LYS A 46 -7.41 -10.60 -6.47
N TYR A 47 -7.12 -9.30 -6.67
CA TYR A 47 -5.80 -8.87 -7.12
C TYR A 47 -4.70 -9.32 -6.14
N LEU A 48 -4.89 -9.05 -4.85
CA LEU A 48 -3.96 -9.45 -3.79
C LEU A 48 -3.81 -10.96 -3.69
N PHE A 49 -4.92 -11.69 -3.72
CA PHE A 49 -4.91 -13.16 -3.67
C PHE A 49 -4.05 -13.76 -4.79
N GLU A 50 -4.21 -13.30 -6.02
CA GLU A 50 -3.43 -13.79 -7.15
C GLU A 50 -1.97 -13.31 -7.11
N GLU A 51 -1.70 -12.10 -6.62
CA GLU A 51 -0.33 -11.63 -6.42
C GLU A 51 0.42 -12.48 -5.40
N LEU A 52 -0.17 -12.75 -4.23
CA LEU A 52 0.45 -13.55 -3.17
C LEU A 52 0.75 -14.99 -3.65
N LYS A 53 -0.15 -15.59 -4.43
CA LYS A 53 0.11 -16.88 -5.07
C LYS A 53 1.25 -16.83 -6.08
N THR A 54 1.29 -15.79 -6.89
CA THR A 54 2.33 -15.59 -7.92
C THR A 54 3.70 -15.39 -7.29
N LEU A 55 3.76 -14.73 -6.13
CA LEU A 55 4.99 -14.57 -5.36
C LEU A 55 5.47 -15.87 -4.71
N GLY A 56 4.62 -16.89 -4.64
CA GLY A 56 4.98 -18.18 -4.07
C GLY A 56 4.84 -18.28 -2.55
N LEU A 57 4.01 -17.43 -1.93
CA LEU A 57 3.69 -17.57 -0.51
C LEU A 57 2.91 -18.88 -0.26
N SER A 58 3.09 -19.43 0.93
CA SER A 58 2.40 -20.67 1.34
C SER A 58 0.99 -20.39 1.85
N ASP A 59 0.12 -21.39 1.72
CA ASP A 59 -1.23 -21.40 2.30
C ASP A 59 -2.06 -20.16 2.00
N VAL A 60 -1.90 -19.60 0.79
CA VAL A 60 -2.66 -18.43 0.36
C VAL A 60 -4.14 -18.80 0.31
N SER A 61 -4.93 -18.17 1.14
CA SER A 61 -6.38 -18.39 1.23
C SER A 61 -7.13 -17.07 1.32
N MET A 62 -8.37 -17.08 0.87
CA MET A 62 -9.29 -15.96 0.95
C MET A 62 -10.64 -16.50 1.42
N ASP A 63 -11.19 -15.93 2.47
CA ASP A 63 -12.47 -16.35 3.01
C ASP A 63 -13.68 -15.68 2.33
N GLU A 64 -14.87 -16.04 2.76
CA GLU A 64 -16.15 -15.52 2.25
C GLU A 64 -16.38 -14.03 2.56
N LYS A 65 -15.59 -13.45 3.45
CA LYS A 65 -15.62 -12.03 3.83
C LYS A 65 -14.51 -11.21 3.18
N GLY A 66 -13.67 -11.85 2.35
CA GLY A 66 -12.57 -11.20 1.67
C GLY A 66 -11.30 -11.05 2.49
N TYR A 67 -11.21 -11.64 3.69
CA TYR A 67 -9.94 -11.70 4.42
C TYR A 67 -8.98 -12.62 3.70
N ILE A 68 -7.75 -12.14 3.50
CA ILE A 68 -6.69 -12.88 2.80
C ILE A 68 -5.60 -13.24 3.79
N TYR A 69 -5.19 -14.49 3.76
CA TYR A 69 -4.12 -15.03 4.58
C TYR A 69 -3.05 -15.63 3.69
N ALA A 70 -1.80 -15.44 4.06
CA ALA A 70 -0.65 -16.07 3.42
C ALA A 70 0.49 -16.22 4.42
N TYR A 71 1.41 -17.15 4.17
CA TYR A 71 2.51 -17.44 5.05
C TYR A 71 3.84 -17.41 4.32
N VAL A 72 4.85 -16.86 4.98
CA VAL A 72 6.26 -17.10 4.66
C VAL A 72 6.71 -18.25 5.58
N PRO A 73 7.02 -19.43 5.06
CA PRO A 73 7.40 -20.57 5.89
C PRO A 73 8.69 -20.30 6.64
N SER A 74 8.80 -20.84 7.85
CA SER A 74 10.06 -20.81 8.60
C SER A 74 11.14 -21.59 7.85
N ASN A 75 12.36 -21.10 7.87
CA ASN A 75 13.57 -21.77 7.41
C ASN A 75 14.45 -22.28 8.58
N LEU A 76 13.92 -22.20 9.79
CA LEU A 76 14.60 -22.71 11.01
C LEU A 76 14.37 -24.21 11.19
N GLU A 77 15.36 -24.89 11.79
CA GLU A 77 15.29 -26.33 12.06
C GLU A 77 14.35 -26.67 13.24
N ASN A 78 13.99 -25.68 14.06
CA ASN A 78 13.12 -25.85 15.22
C ASN A 78 11.91 -24.90 15.13
N ASP A 79 10.76 -25.37 15.60
CA ASP A 79 9.49 -24.65 15.59
C ASP A 79 9.22 -23.90 16.92
N ASP A 80 10.27 -23.65 17.73
CA ASP A 80 10.12 -22.99 19.03
C ASP A 80 10.02 -21.46 18.93
N GLU A 81 10.23 -20.90 17.73
CA GLU A 81 10.18 -19.46 17.52
C GLU A 81 8.72 -18.97 17.31
N PRO A 82 8.39 -17.78 17.81
CA PRO A 82 7.03 -17.25 17.68
C PRO A 82 6.71 -16.90 16.24
N VAL A 83 5.46 -17.19 15.83
CA VAL A 83 4.91 -16.72 14.56
C VAL A 83 4.57 -15.24 14.68
N VAL A 84 5.12 -14.42 13.79
CA VAL A 84 4.84 -12.97 13.73
C VAL A 84 3.81 -12.73 12.63
N GLY A 85 2.69 -12.08 12.99
CA GLY A 85 1.66 -11.68 12.05
C GLY A 85 1.72 -10.19 11.73
N PHE A 86 1.57 -9.84 10.45
CA PHE A 86 1.37 -8.48 9.97
C PHE A 86 -0.02 -8.33 9.40
N ILE A 87 -0.65 -7.19 9.64
CA ILE A 87 -2.03 -6.92 9.22
C ILE A 87 -2.07 -5.55 8.56
N ALA A 88 -2.75 -5.46 7.43
CA ALA A 88 -3.09 -4.21 6.76
C ALA A 88 -4.47 -4.34 6.12
N HIS A 89 -5.19 -3.22 5.96
CA HIS A 89 -6.46 -3.22 5.24
C HIS A 89 -6.31 -2.71 3.80
N TYR A 90 -7.18 -3.17 2.91
CA TYR A 90 -7.11 -2.84 1.49
C TYR A 90 -8.25 -1.95 0.99
N ASP A 91 -9.23 -1.66 1.85
CA ASP A 91 -10.25 -0.68 1.51
C ASP A 91 -9.74 0.76 1.67
N SER A 92 -10.47 1.69 1.11
CA SER A 92 -10.22 3.12 1.25
C SER A 92 -11.42 3.81 1.89
N SER A 93 -11.13 4.92 2.61
CA SER A 93 -12.15 5.75 3.25
C SER A 93 -13.19 6.26 2.23
N PRO A 94 -14.47 6.33 2.62
CA PRO A 94 -15.53 6.96 1.83
C PRO A 94 -15.56 8.49 1.92
N ASP A 95 -14.69 9.11 2.73
CA ASP A 95 -14.71 10.55 2.99
C ASP A 95 -14.46 11.42 1.76
N PHE A 96 -13.83 10.85 0.74
CA PHE A 96 -13.60 11.53 -0.53
C PHE A 96 -13.59 10.52 -1.68
N ASN A 97 -13.60 11.04 -2.92
CA ASN A 97 -13.58 10.21 -4.13
C ASN A 97 -12.38 9.26 -4.15
N GLY A 98 -12.62 7.97 -4.24
CA GLY A 98 -11.59 6.91 -4.36
C GLY A 98 -11.41 6.36 -5.78
N LYS A 99 -12.08 6.96 -6.80
CA LYS A 99 -12.00 6.51 -8.21
C LYS A 99 -10.98 7.32 -8.99
N ASN A 100 -10.44 6.68 -10.03
CA ASN A 100 -9.52 7.31 -10.98
C ASN A 100 -8.32 7.97 -10.31
N VAL A 101 -7.77 7.29 -9.32
CA VAL A 101 -6.59 7.77 -8.59
C VAL A 101 -5.44 7.98 -9.58
N ASN A 102 -4.91 9.22 -9.62
CA ASN A 102 -3.78 9.61 -10.45
C ASN A 102 -2.56 9.94 -9.58
N PRO A 103 -1.73 8.94 -9.23
CA PRO A 103 -0.59 9.15 -8.37
C PRO A 103 0.49 9.99 -9.05
N GLN A 104 1.06 10.93 -8.30
CA GLN A 104 2.15 11.80 -8.73
C GLN A 104 3.35 11.60 -7.80
N ILE A 105 4.54 11.53 -8.37
CA ILE A 105 5.80 11.35 -7.65
C ILE A 105 6.59 12.64 -7.74
N TRP A 106 7.01 13.15 -6.58
CA TRP A 106 7.78 14.38 -6.42
C TRP A 106 9.12 14.02 -5.79
N GLU A 107 10.14 13.89 -6.62
CA GLU A 107 11.50 13.59 -6.15
C GLU A 107 12.13 14.85 -5.53
N ASP A 108 12.98 14.65 -4.52
CA ASP A 108 13.73 15.72 -3.84
C ASP A 108 12.86 16.93 -3.45
N TYR A 109 11.76 16.67 -2.73
CA TYR A 109 10.84 17.73 -2.33
C TYR A 109 11.60 18.91 -1.68
N ASN A 110 11.46 20.09 -2.26
CA ASN A 110 12.22 21.29 -1.86
C ASN A 110 11.60 22.13 -0.73
N GLY A 111 10.44 21.73 -0.21
CA GLY A 111 9.74 22.45 0.84
C GLY A 111 8.80 23.57 0.35
N GLU A 112 8.61 23.69 -0.95
CA GLU A 112 7.69 24.66 -1.56
C GLU A 112 6.30 24.08 -1.80
N ASP A 113 5.38 24.93 -2.28
CA ASP A 113 4.04 24.53 -2.67
C ASP A 113 4.07 23.58 -3.87
N LEU A 114 3.34 22.46 -3.79
CA LEU A 114 3.16 21.50 -4.89
C LEU A 114 1.84 21.78 -5.60
N LEU A 115 1.89 22.24 -6.84
CA LEU A 115 0.71 22.38 -7.69
C LEU A 115 0.29 21.02 -8.23
N LEU A 116 -0.66 20.36 -7.56
CA LEU A 116 -1.12 19.02 -7.88
C LEU A 116 -1.89 18.94 -9.20
N ASN A 117 -2.64 20.00 -9.50
CA ASN A 117 -3.48 20.03 -10.69
C ASN A 117 -3.58 21.45 -11.24
N LYS A 118 -3.13 21.63 -12.48
CA LYS A 118 -3.11 22.96 -13.14
C LYS A 118 -4.49 23.45 -13.54
N GLU A 119 -5.43 22.55 -13.83
CA GLU A 119 -6.78 22.91 -14.28
C GLU A 119 -7.65 23.35 -13.10
N THR A 120 -7.56 22.66 -11.97
CA THR A 120 -8.34 22.96 -10.76
C THR A 120 -7.63 23.92 -9.80
N GLY A 121 -6.32 24.12 -9.96
CA GLY A 121 -5.50 24.91 -9.04
C GLY A 121 -5.23 24.25 -7.69
N PHE A 122 -5.50 22.95 -7.54
CA PHE A 122 -5.22 22.22 -6.30
C PHE A 122 -3.73 22.28 -5.97
N THR A 123 -3.45 22.77 -4.77
CA THR A 123 -2.08 22.98 -4.28
C THR A 123 -1.94 22.41 -2.87
N LEU A 124 -0.91 21.60 -2.67
CA LEU A 124 -0.49 21.11 -1.37
C LEU A 124 0.62 22.05 -0.85
N SER A 125 0.33 22.77 0.23
CA SER A 125 1.21 23.83 0.73
C SER A 125 1.70 23.56 2.14
N PRO A 126 3.01 23.70 2.44
CA PRO A 126 3.55 23.59 3.80
C PRO A 126 3.09 24.73 4.73
N SER A 127 2.49 25.80 4.19
CA SER A 127 1.85 26.83 5.01
C SER A 127 0.52 26.38 5.61
N LYS A 128 -0.17 25.43 4.96
CA LYS A 128 -1.42 24.82 5.43
C LYS A 128 -1.16 23.49 6.15
N PHE A 129 -0.19 22.74 5.71
CA PHE A 129 0.17 21.42 6.20
C PHE A 129 1.62 21.40 6.66
N GLU A 130 1.87 21.88 7.88
CA GLU A 130 3.23 22.05 8.43
C GLU A 130 4.06 20.75 8.46
N SER A 131 3.39 19.58 8.51
CA SER A 131 4.04 18.29 8.46
C SER A 131 4.90 18.09 7.21
N LEU A 132 4.56 18.73 6.09
CA LEU A 132 5.35 18.68 4.85
C LEU A 132 6.78 19.17 5.02
N LYS A 133 7.03 20.10 5.93
CA LYS A 133 8.38 20.62 6.21
C LYS A 133 9.37 19.54 6.67
N LYS A 134 8.83 18.42 7.21
CA LYS A 134 9.64 17.28 7.69
C LYS A 134 10.17 16.41 6.55
N TYR A 135 9.62 16.59 5.35
CA TYR A 135 9.89 15.72 4.20
C TYR A 135 10.76 16.38 3.12
N VAL A 136 11.35 17.54 3.43
CA VAL A 136 12.29 18.22 2.53
C VAL A 136 13.47 17.29 2.22
N GLY A 137 13.80 17.16 0.94
CA GLY A 137 14.83 16.23 0.43
C GLY A 137 14.36 14.78 0.29
N GLN A 138 13.06 14.51 0.53
CA GLN A 138 12.48 13.18 0.36
C GLN A 138 11.57 13.13 -0.87
N THR A 139 11.31 11.92 -1.35
CA THR A 139 10.33 11.69 -2.41
C THR A 139 8.92 11.63 -1.80
N LEU A 140 7.99 12.42 -2.34
CA LEU A 140 6.60 12.40 -1.96
C LEU A 140 5.74 11.73 -3.04
N ILE A 141 4.68 11.07 -2.60
CA ILE A 141 3.65 10.54 -3.49
C ILE A 141 2.32 11.21 -3.11
N THR A 142 1.68 11.84 -4.09
CA THR A 142 0.38 12.48 -3.93
C THR A 142 -0.59 12.00 -5.00
N THR A 143 -1.84 12.45 -4.94
CA THR A 143 -2.74 12.46 -6.10
C THR A 143 -2.69 13.80 -6.81
N ASP A 144 -3.48 13.96 -7.87
CA ASP A 144 -3.73 15.24 -8.52
C ASP A 144 -4.79 16.09 -7.77
N GLY A 145 -5.17 15.71 -6.55
CA GLY A 145 -6.16 16.42 -5.74
C GLY A 145 -7.62 16.10 -6.09
N THR A 146 -7.90 15.28 -7.09
CA THR A 146 -9.29 14.90 -7.48
C THR A 146 -9.78 13.64 -6.80
N SER A 147 -8.87 12.90 -6.16
CA SER A 147 -9.17 11.67 -5.42
C SER A 147 -8.35 11.55 -4.14
N LEU A 148 -8.77 10.64 -3.23
CA LEU A 148 -7.88 10.13 -2.19
C LEU A 148 -6.73 9.36 -2.82
N LEU A 149 -5.55 9.39 -2.18
CA LEU A 149 -4.45 8.50 -2.49
C LEU A 149 -4.68 7.09 -1.92
N SER A 150 -5.40 7.00 -0.81
CA SER A 150 -5.64 5.76 -0.07
C SER A 150 -4.33 5.12 0.45
N ALA A 151 -3.39 5.96 0.90
CA ALA A 151 -2.14 5.47 1.48
C ALA A 151 -2.39 4.70 2.79
N ASP A 152 -3.39 5.10 3.55
CA ASP A 152 -3.95 4.35 4.67
C ASP A 152 -5.05 3.39 4.14
N ASP A 153 -4.83 2.05 4.13
CA ASP A 153 -3.55 1.42 4.53
C ASP A 153 -2.88 0.64 3.36
N LYS A 154 -3.09 1.07 2.13
CA LYS A 154 -2.46 0.44 0.95
C LYS A 154 -0.94 0.59 0.93
N ALA A 155 -0.39 1.56 1.68
CA ALA A 155 1.05 1.67 1.86
C ALA A 155 1.58 0.54 2.75
N GLY A 156 0.98 0.33 3.93
CA GLY A 156 1.33 -0.78 4.80
C GLY A 156 1.13 -2.14 4.13
N LEU A 157 0.07 -2.28 3.34
CA LEU A 157 -0.16 -3.48 2.55
C LEU A 157 0.98 -3.72 1.53
N ALA A 158 1.41 -2.69 0.80
CA ALA A 158 2.53 -2.79 -0.14
C ALA A 158 3.85 -3.12 0.57
N GLU A 159 4.08 -2.54 1.75
CA GLU A 159 5.25 -2.82 2.58
C GLU A 159 5.28 -4.28 3.03
N ILE A 160 4.16 -4.79 3.57
CA ILE A 160 4.03 -6.18 4.04
C ILE A 160 4.28 -7.17 2.90
N VAL A 161 3.64 -6.98 1.75
CA VAL A 161 3.79 -7.88 0.60
C VAL A 161 5.22 -7.82 0.04
N THR A 162 5.84 -6.63 0.01
CA THR A 162 7.23 -6.49 -0.45
C THR A 162 8.20 -7.12 0.55
N ALA A 163 7.95 -7.01 1.84
CA ALA A 163 8.76 -7.66 2.87
C ALA A 163 8.65 -9.19 2.77
N ALA A 164 7.45 -9.73 2.55
CA ALA A 164 7.23 -11.15 2.34
C ALA A 164 7.98 -11.67 1.09
N GLU A 165 7.90 -10.94 -0.03
CA GLU A 165 8.65 -11.25 -1.26
C GLU A 165 10.16 -11.22 -0.99
N TYR A 166 10.64 -10.23 -0.24
CA TYR A 166 12.05 -10.12 0.13
C TYR A 166 12.53 -11.32 0.94
N LEU A 167 11.76 -11.73 1.95
CA LEU A 167 12.08 -12.88 2.81
C LEU A 167 12.12 -14.19 2.01
N LEU A 168 11.20 -14.39 1.07
CA LEU A 168 11.23 -15.57 0.18
C LEU A 168 12.46 -15.59 -0.73
N ALA A 169 12.94 -14.42 -1.15
CA ALA A 169 14.12 -14.30 -2.00
C ALA A 169 15.44 -14.43 -1.23
N HIS A 170 15.42 -14.29 0.11
CA HIS A 170 16.60 -14.29 0.98
C HIS A 170 16.37 -15.23 2.18
N PRO A 171 16.43 -16.55 1.94
CA PRO A 171 16.12 -17.54 2.98
C PRO A 171 17.23 -17.79 3.99
N GLU A 172 18.37 -17.08 3.94
CA GLU A 172 19.48 -17.21 4.90
C GLU A 172 19.26 -16.51 6.25
#